data_f448e5b3f246b052f6f8a27d316e1363
#
_entry.id   f448e5b3f246b052f6f8a27d316e1363
#
_cell.length_a   1.000
_cell.length_b   1.000
_cell.length_c   1.000
_cell.angle_alpha   90.00
_cell.angle_beta   90.00
_cell.angle_gamma   90.00
#
_symmetry.space_group_name_H-M   'P 1'
#
loop_
_entity.id
_entity.type
_entity.pdbx_description
1 polymer ?
#
loop_
_entity_poly.entity_id
_entity_poly.type
_entity_poly.pdbx_seq_one_letter_code
_entity_poly.pdbx_strand_id
1 'polypeptide(L)'
;RVAQANPKTGGIDPEEIRRVVDKDTCLLSVMYASNITGTIMDMEGIVRAAREINPDIYIVTDAVQHAPHAPMDVDKLGFDGVNFAPYKFFGTRGMGYGYVSDRVAKLPHRKVLQRPEEIWELGSPTPGNFAAMSAVVDYVCWLGGHFTKETDRRKLFLVGMEHIHLQERALLYTMLEGTDKAAGLRHIPGVHVYVDTEDLTHRDLIVAMGIDDVDMTKCVEEYQKRGVTVFERVNSSVYSKRIVEGVGLTGAIRVSPMHCHTVEDIEEYLRVTKELAEEFAK
;
A
#
# COMPACT_ATOMS: atom_id res chain seq x y z
N ARG A 1 -5.93 -12.40 -18.66
CA ARG A 1 -7.21 -11.85 -18.19
C ARG A 1 -6.94 -10.80 -17.12
N VAL A 2 -7.89 -9.90 -16.87
CA VAL A 2 -7.75 -8.83 -15.88
C VAL A 2 -8.99 -8.86 -14.98
N ALA A 3 -8.78 -8.96 -13.67
CA ALA A 3 -9.81 -8.77 -12.67
C ALA A 3 -10.09 -7.27 -12.52
N GLN A 4 -11.35 -6.88 -12.41
CA GLN A 4 -11.77 -5.49 -12.29
C GLN A 4 -11.93 -5.10 -10.83
N ALA A 5 -11.47 -3.92 -10.48
CA ALA A 5 -11.72 -3.38 -9.15
C ALA A 5 -13.20 -3.02 -8.98
N ASN A 6 -13.72 -3.24 -7.80
CA ASN A 6 -15.02 -2.71 -7.39
C ASN A 6 -14.88 -1.18 -7.23
N PRO A 7 -15.60 -0.37 -8.02
CA PRO A 7 -15.43 1.08 -8.00
C PRO A 7 -15.82 1.75 -6.68
N LYS A 8 -16.61 1.07 -5.84
CA LYS A 8 -17.03 1.59 -4.53
C LYS A 8 -15.98 1.34 -3.45
N THR A 9 -15.35 0.16 -3.47
CA THR A 9 -14.40 -0.25 -2.42
C THR A 9 -12.93 -0.12 -2.87
N GLY A 10 -12.68 -0.03 -4.18
CA GLY A 10 -11.33 -0.09 -4.75
C GLY A 10 -10.67 -1.46 -4.67
N GLY A 11 -11.34 -2.44 -4.04
CA GLY A 11 -10.85 -3.80 -3.87
C GLY A 11 -11.20 -4.71 -5.05
N ILE A 12 -10.66 -5.92 -5.03
CA ILE A 12 -11.02 -7.00 -5.95
C ILE A 12 -11.91 -7.98 -5.19
N ASP A 13 -13.16 -8.08 -5.59
CA ASP A 13 -14.08 -9.02 -4.96
C ASP A 13 -13.69 -10.47 -5.31
N PRO A 14 -13.80 -11.46 -4.37
CA PRO A 14 -13.53 -12.86 -4.66
C PRO A 14 -14.35 -13.42 -5.84
N GLU A 15 -15.56 -12.92 -6.07
CA GLU A 15 -16.40 -13.31 -7.22
C GLU A 15 -15.77 -12.89 -8.56
N GLU A 16 -15.08 -11.76 -8.58
CA GLU A 16 -14.34 -11.31 -9.77
C GLU A 16 -13.17 -12.26 -10.07
N ILE A 17 -12.51 -12.78 -9.01
CA ILE A 17 -11.49 -13.82 -9.18
C ILE A 17 -12.10 -15.08 -9.76
N ARG A 18 -13.27 -15.55 -9.28
CA ARG A 18 -13.98 -16.70 -9.84
C ARG A 18 -14.36 -16.50 -11.31
N ARG A 19 -14.62 -15.27 -11.73
CA ARG A 19 -14.95 -14.93 -13.13
C ARG A 19 -13.73 -15.04 -14.07
N VAL A 20 -12.54 -14.69 -13.60
CA VAL A 20 -11.34 -14.58 -14.47
C VAL A 20 -10.40 -15.77 -14.37
N VAL A 21 -10.44 -16.54 -13.28
CA VAL A 21 -9.65 -17.76 -13.08
C VAL A 21 -10.40 -18.97 -13.63
N ASP A 22 -9.69 -19.89 -14.23
CA ASP A 22 -10.16 -21.23 -14.59
C ASP A 22 -9.09 -22.28 -14.25
N LYS A 23 -9.38 -23.55 -14.51
CA LYS A 23 -8.48 -24.67 -14.22
C LYS A 23 -7.15 -24.64 -14.99
N ASP A 24 -7.09 -23.87 -16.08
CA ASP A 24 -5.90 -23.71 -16.92
C ASP A 24 -5.10 -22.45 -16.56
N THR A 25 -5.58 -21.65 -15.61
CA THR A 25 -4.90 -20.45 -15.12
C THR A 25 -3.75 -20.83 -14.22
N CYS A 26 -2.51 -20.67 -14.70
CA CYS A 26 -1.31 -21.08 -13.95
C CYS A 26 -0.82 -20.05 -12.92
N LEU A 27 -1.13 -18.76 -13.12
CA LEU A 27 -0.61 -17.68 -12.27
C LEU A 27 -1.68 -16.60 -12.04
N LEU A 28 -1.86 -16.24 -10.79
CA LEU A 28 -2.56 -15.02 -10.35
C LEU A 28 -1.53 -14.03 -9.80
N SER A 29 -1.51 -12.82 -10.38
CA SER A 29 -0.72 -11.70 -9.86
C SER A 29 -1.66 -10.61 -9.38
N VAL A 30 -1.54 -10.21 -8.11
CA VAL A 30 -2.42 -9.22 -7.48
C VAL A 30 -1.63 -8.32 -6.53
N MET A 31 -1.98 -7.02 -6.47
CA MET A 31 -1.40 -6.15 -5.45
C MET A 31 -2.05 -6.42 -4.08
N TYR A 32 -1.28 -6.27 -3.00
CA TYR A 32 -1.80 -6.43 -1.64
C TYR A 32 -2.65 -5.22 -1.21
N ALA A 33 -2.18 -4.02 -1.52
CA ALA A 33 -2.92 -2.78 -1.27
C ALA A 33 -2.73 -1.79 -2.41
N SER A 34 -3.76 -0.98 -2.65
CA SER A 34 -3.72 0.06 -3.68
C SER A 34 -2.78 1.20 -3.28
N ASN A 35 -1.82 1.50 -4.14
CA ASN A 35 -0.91 2.63 -3.97
C ASN A 35 -1.55 3.99 -4.29
N ILE A 36 -2.84 4.02 -4.62
CA ILE A 36 -3.60 5.25 -4.91
C ILE A 36 -4.69 5.46 -3.86
N THR A 37 -5.53 4.45 -3.61
CA THR A 37 -6.69 4.57 -2.71
C THR A 37 -6.41 4.08 -1.29
N GLY A 38 -5.32 3.35 -1.07
CA GLY A 38 -5.01 2.72 0.21
C GLY A 38 -5.81 1.45 0.51
N THR A 39 -6.74 1.08 -0.36
CA THR A 39 -7.57 -0.13 -0.16
C THR A 39 -6.69 -1.37 -0.01
N ILE A 40 -6.83 -2.09 1.09
CA ILE A 40 -6.22 -3.40 1.32
C ILE A 40 -7.13 -4.45 0.69
N MET A 41 -6.56 -5.34 -0.13
CA MET A 41 -7.32 -6.41 -0.78
C MET A 41 -7.69 -7.51 0.22
N ASP A 42 -8.86 -8.13 0.06
CA ASP A 42 -9.22 -9.37 0.78
C ASP A 42 -8.38 -10.54 0.26
N MET A 43 -7.12 -10.59 0.69
CA MET A 43 -6.16 -11.59 0.20
C MET A 43 -6.58 -13.00 0.58
N GLU A 44 -7.19 -13.22 1.76
CA GLU A 44 -7.70 -14.53 2.16
C GLU A 44 -8.83 -15.00 1.22
N GLY A 45 -9.78 -14.11 0.92
CA GLY A 45 -10.87 -14.39 -0.01
C GLY A 45 -10.40 -14.61 -1.44
N ILE A 46 -9.46 -13.79 -1.92
CA ILE A 46 -8.86 -13.91 -3.27
C ILE A 46 -8.13 -15.24 -3.43
N VAL A 47 -7.25 -15.59 -2.48
CA VAL A 47 -6.48 -16.85 -2.52
C VAL A 47 -7.42 -18.05 -2.46
N ARG A 48 -8.40 -18.03 -1.57
CA ARG A 48 -9.40 -19.09 -1.45
C ARG A 48 -10.18 -19.25 -2.75
N ALA A 49 -10.71 -18.16 -3.31
CA ALA A 49 -11.49 -18.20 -4.55
C ALA A 49 -10.67 -18.74 -5.74
N ALA A 50 -9.41 -18.37 -5.85
CA ALA A 50 -8.52 -18.87 -6.91
C ALA A 50 -8.24 -20.37 -6.75
N ARG A 51 -7.94 -20.83 -5.54
CA ARG A 51 -7.58 -22.23 -5.26
C ARG A 51 -8.77 -23.19 -5.23
N GLU A 52 -9.98 -22.70 -4.99
CA GLU A 52 -11.21 -23.48 -5.18
C GLU A 52 -11.38 -23.91 -6.65
N ILE A 53 -10.89 -23.12 -7.60
CA ILE A 53 -10.99 -23.40 -9.04
C ILE A 53 -9.77 -24.17 -9.54
N ASN A 54 -8.58 -23.73 -9.18
CA ASN A 54 -7.32 -24.39 -9.51
C ASN A 54 -6.43 -24.49 -8.25
N PRO A 55 -6.39 -25.63 -7.56
CA PRO A 55 -5.55 -25.84 -6.37
C PRO A 55 -4.05 -25.63 -6.62
N ASP A 56 -3.59 -25.81 -7.86
CA ASP A 56 -2.20 -25.73 -8.26
C ASP A 56 -1.77 -24.33 -8.74
N ILE A 57 -2.69 -23.37 -8.80
CA ILE A 57 -2.39 -21.99 -9.24
C ILE A 57 -1.27 -21.37 -8.40
N TYR A 58 -0.32 -20.73 -9.06
CA TYR A 58 0.67 -19.89 -8.38
C TYR A 58 0.07 -18.52 -8.07
N ILE A 59 0.29 -18.03 -6.85
CA ILE A 59 -0.24 -16.73 -6.41
C ILE A 59 0.91 -15.85 -5.97
N VAL A 60 1.13 -14.74 -6.68
CA VAL A 60 2.13 -13.74 -6.36
C VAL A 60 1.47 -12.41 -6.02
N THR A 61 1.98 -11.74 -4.99
CA THR A 61 1.44 -10.45 -4.58
C THR A 61 2.51 -9.36 -4.56
N ASP A 62 2.13 -8.19 -5.06
CA ASP A 62 2.90 -6.97 -4.87
C ASP A 62 2.50 -6.33 -3.54
N ALA A 63 3.38 -6.47 -2.54
CA ALA A 63 3.19 -5.91 -1.21
C ALA A 63 3.98 -4.61 -0.98
N VAL A 64 4.53 -4.01 -2.03
CA VAL A 64 5.36 -2.78 -1.94
C VAL A 64 4.64 -1.67 -1.20
N GLN A 65 3.33 -1.56 -1.35
CA GLN A 65 2.57 -0.54 -0.64
C GLN A 65 2.20 -0.97 0.78
N HIS A 66 1.79 -2.20 1.00
CA HIS A 66 1.30 -2.67 2.30
C HIS A 66 2.41 -2.99 3.32
N ALA A 67 3.57 -3.47 2.86
CA ALA A 67 4.65 -3.93 3.74
C ALA A 67 5.10 -2.92 4.82
N PRO A 68 5.12 -1.60 4.59
CA PRO A 68 5.48 -0.63 5.63
C PRO A 68 4.34 -0.33 6.63
N HIS A 69 3.11 -0.73 6.36
CA HIS A 69 1.93 -0.28 7.10
C HIS A 69 1.37 -1.33 8.07
N ALA A 70 1.55 -2.63 7.80
CA ALA A 70 1.00 -3.70 8.64
C ALA A 70 1.79 -5.01 8.51
N PRO A 71 1.68 -5.92 9.49
CA PRO A 71 2.32 -7.22 9.40
C PRO A 71 1.64 -8.10 8.34
N MET A 72 2.45 -8.92 7.66
CA MET A 72 1.99 -9.95 6.74
C MET A 72 2.46 -11.33 7.20
N ASP A 73 1.62 -12.33 7.03
CA ASP A 73 1.96 -13.74 7.26
C ASP A 73 1.83 -14.50 5.93
N VAL A 74 2.96 -14.69 5.25
CA VAL A 74 3.00 -15.30 3.92
C VAL A 74 2.60 -16.77 3.94
N ASP A 75 2.91 -17.48 5.02
CA ASP A 75 2.59 -18.90 5.17
C ASP A 75 1.09 -19.08 5.40
N LYS A 76 0.50 -18.28 6.30
CA LYS A 76 -0.94 -18.30 6.58
C LYS A 76 -1.75 -17.97 5.32
N LEU A 77 -1.33 -16.97 4.55
CA LEU A 77 -2.00 -16.53 3.32
C LEU A 77 -1.73 -17.46 2.14
N GLY A 78 -0.66 -18.25 2.21
CA GLY A 78 -0.33 -19.26 1.21
C GLY A 78 0.12 -18.67 -0.12
N PHE A 79 0.85 -17.57 -0.11
CA PHE A 79 1.46 -17.00 -1.30
C PHE A 79 2.62 -17.84 -1.83
N ASP A 80 2.77 -17.83 -3.14
CA ASP A 80 3.91 -18.42 -3.81
C ASP A 80 5.03 -17.40 -4.10
N GLY A 81 4.68 -16.13 -4.13
CA GLY A 81 5.63 -15.04 -4.24
C GLY A 81 5.13 -13.76 -3.62
N VAL A 82 6.02 -13.02 -2.97
CA VAL A 82 5.75 -11.69 -2.42
C VAL A 82 6.92 -10.80 -2.73
N ASN A 83 6.67 -9.59 -3.20
CA ASN A 83 7.71 -8.59 -3.35
C ASN A 83 7.41 -7.32 -2.56
N PHE A 84 8.48 -6.68 -2.09
CA PHE A 84 8.41 -5.35 -1.50
C PHE A 84 9.68 -4.54 -1.76
N ALA A 85 9.58 -3.22 -1.58
CA ALA A 85 10.69 -2.29 -1.81
C ALA A 85 11.06 -1.57 -0.49
N PRO A 86 12.29 -1.77 0.01
CA PRO A 86 12.73 -1.23 1.30
C PRO A 86 12.63 0.30 1.42
N TYR A 87 12.77 1.04 0.30
CA TYR A 87 12.72 2.50 0.33
C TYR A 87 11.36 3.06 0.78
N LYS A 88 10.30 2.26 0.71
CA LYS A 88 8.99 2.63 1.28
C LYS A 88 8.89 2.31 2.77
N PHE A 89 9.84 1.57 3.29
CA PHE A 89 9.93 1.14 4.68
C PHE A 89 11.21 1.66 5.35
N PHE A 90 11.52 2.96 5.14
CA PHE A 90 12.72 3.66 5.63
C PHE A 90 14.07 3.08 5.17
N GLY A 91 14.08 2.11 4.29
CA GLY A 91 15.29 1.52 3.72
C GLY A 91 15.82 2.29 2.52
N THR A 92 16.87 1.76 1.90
CA THR A 92 17.53 2.36 0.75
C THR A 92 16.78 2.10 -0.56
N ARG A 93 16.99 2.97 -1.56
CA ARG A 93 16.56 2.77 -2.95
C ARG A 93 17.54 1.84 -3.69
N GLY A 94 17.08 1.34 -4.84
CA GLY A 94 17.90 0.53 -5.76
C GLY A 94 17.90 -0.96 -5.44
N MET A 95 17.09 -1.43 -4.51
CA MET A 95 16.91 -2.83 -4.15
C MET A 95 15.44 -3.14 -3.89
N GLY A 96 15.04 -4.35 -4.24
CA GLY A 96 13.78 -4.97 -3.86
C GLY A 96 14.04 -6.32 -3.19
N TYR A 97 13.13 -6.76 -2.35
CA TYR A 97 13.13 -8.09 -1.75
C TYR A 97 11.98 -8.91 -2.33
N GLY A 98 12.25 -10.17 -2.57
CA GLY A 98 11.27 -11.16 -2.99
C GLY A 98 11.29 -12.36 -2.08
N TYR A 99 10.12 -12.81 -1.67
CA TYR A 99 9.90 -14.13 -1.11
C TYR A 99 9.41 -15.04 -2.23
N VAL A 100 9.88 -16.26 -2.26
CA VAL A 100 9.36 -17.34 -3.10
C VAL A 100 9.11 -18.58 -2.24
N SER A 101 7.96 -19.24 -2.46
CA SER A 101 7.63 -20.50 -1.78
C SER A 101 8.53 -21.64 -2.24
N ASP A 102 8.58 -22.73 -1.47
CA ASP A 102 9.33 -23.92 -1.85
C ASP A 102 8.92 -24.52 -3.20
N ARG A 103 7.65 -24.37 -3.58
CA ARG A 103 7.18 -24.84 -4.91
C ARG A 103 7.70 -23.96 -6.05
N VAL A 104 7.82 -22.65 -5.83
CA VAL A 104 8.39 -21.72 -6.83
C VAL A 104 9.90 -21.83 -6.86
N ALA A 105 10.57 -21.97 -5.70
CA ALA A 105 12.01 -22.09 -5.61
C ALA A 105 12.59 -23.25 -6.47
N LYS A 106 11.80 -24.30 -6.65
CA LYS A 106 12.17 -25.49 -7.44
C LYS A 106 11.92 -25.33 -8.95
N LEU A 107 11.27 -24.25 -9.39
CA LEU A 107 11.02 -24.04 -10.82
C LEU A 107 12.31 -23.67 -11.57
N PRO A 108 12.46 -24.11 -12.83
CA PRO A 108 13.57 -23.66 -13.67
C PRO A 108 13.57 -22.13 -13.79
N HIS A 109 14.68 -21.50 -13.47
CA HIS A 109 14.85 -20.06 -13.54
C HIS A 109 16.27 -19.69 -14.01
N ARG A 110 16.46 -18.41 -14.36
CA ARG A 110 17.78 -17.89 -14.69
C ARG A 110 18.60 -17.75 -13.41
N LYS A 111 19.81 -18.27 -13.42
CA LYS A 111 20.74 -18.17 -12.28
C LYS A 111 22.17 -17.92 -12.75
N VAL A 112 23.00 -17.44 -11.84
CA VAL A 112 24.43 -17.33 -12.07
C VAL A 112 25.04 -18.76 -12.10
N LEU A 113 25.95 -19.02 -13.05
CA LEU A 113 26.63 -20.30 -13.17
C LEU A 113 27.25 -20.75 -11.83
N GLN A 114 27.18 -22.05 -11.55
CA GLN A 114 27.70 -22.67 -10.33
C GLN A 114 27.01 -22.25 -9.02
N ARG A 115 25.93 -21.45 -9.06
CA ARG A 115 25.12 -21.21 -7.86
C ARG A 115 24.14 -22.37 -7.65
N PRO A 116 23.79 -22.68 -6.37
CA PRO A 116 22.74 -23.63 -6.03
C PRO A 116 21.41 -23.30 -6.71
N GLU A 117 20.54 -24.29 -6.86
CA GLU A 117 19.27 -24.10 -7.60
C GLU A 117 18.27 -23.19 -6.90
N GLU A 118 18.32 -23.15 -5.58
CA GLU A 118 17.47 -22.31 -4.73
C GLU A 118 17.89 -20.82 -4.70
N ILE A 119 19.03 -20.46 -5.30
CA ILE A 119 19.53 -19.09 -5.33
C ILE A 119 18.96 -18.34 -6.53
N TRP A 120 18.11 -17.37 -6.26
CA TRP A 120 17.42 -16.54 -7.25
C TRP A 120 18.12 -15.21 -7.55
N GLU A 121 19.10 -14.81 -6.76
CA GLU A 121 19.87 -13.59 -7.01
C GLU A 121 20.73 -13.72 -8.28
N LEU A 122 20.56 -12.78 -9.21
CA LEU A 122 21.28 -12.75 -10.49
C LEU A 122 22.63 -12.02 -10.43
N GLY A 123 23.10 -11.67 -9.25
CA GLY A 123 24.37 -10.95 -9.10
C GLY A 123 24.88 -10.96 -7.67
N SER A 124 25.83 -10.06 -7.39
CA SER A 124 26.34 -9.82 -6.05
C SER A 124 25.54 -8.70 -5.42
N PRO A 125 24.74 -8.98 -4.39
CA PRO A 125 23.97 -7.95 -3.72
C PRO A 125 24.89 -6.99 -2.97
N THR A 126 24.46 -5.73 -2.84
CA THR A 126 25.20 -4.69 -2.12
C THR A 126 25.03 -4.87 -0.60
N PRO A 127 26.08 -5.19 0.18
CA PRO A 127 25.96 -5.45 1.61
C PRO A 127 25.31 -4.30 2.40
N GLY A 128 25.57 -3.04 2.00
CA GLY A 128 24.96 -1.86 2.61
C GLY A 128 23.43 -1.85 2.55
N ASN A 129 22.83 -2.39 1.49
CA ASN A 129 21.38 -2.48 1.37
C ASN A 129 20.78 -3.50 2.36
N PHE A 130 21.47 -4.62 2.60
CA PHE A 130 21.05 -5.58 3.62
C PHE A 130 21.20 -5.01 5.03
N ALA A 131 22.30 -4.31 5.30
CA ALA A 131 22.50 -3.62 6.58
C ALA A 131 21.40 -2.57 6.83
N ALA A 132 21.01 -1.80 5.81
CA ALA A 132 19.91 -0.86 5.90
C ALA A 132 18.58 -1.56 6.24
N MET A 133 18.28 -2.70 5.59
CA MET A 133 17.06 -3.45 5.91
C MET A 133 17.11 -4.06 7.32
N SER A 134 18.28 -4.54 7.76
CA SER A 134 18.45 -5.00 9.14
C SER A 134 18.16 -3.89 10.15
N ALA A 135 18.61 -2.66 9.89
CA ALA A 135 18.33 -1.50 10.73
C ALA A 135 16.84 -1.13 10.75
N VAL A 136 16.11 -1.29 9.62
CA VAL A 136 14.66 -1.13 9.59
C VAL A 136 13.97 -2.15 10.50
N VAL A 137 14.38 -3.42 10.43
CA VAL A 137 13.83 -4.45 11.33
C VAL A 137 14.17 -4.15 12.79
N ASP A 138 15.39 -3.66 13.08
CA ASP A 138 15.79 -3.26 14.44
C ASP A 138 14.94 -2.10 14.96
N TYR A 139 14.66 -1.09 14.12
CA TYR A 139 13.78 0.01 14.46
C TYR A 139 12.38 -0.48 14.83
N VAL A 140 11.78 -1.38 14.04
CA VAL A 140 10.43 -1.91 14.32
C VAL A 140 10.44 -2.75 15.59
N CYS A 141 11.49 -3.57 15.82
CA CYS A 141 11.64 -4.33 17.06
C CYS A 141 11.82 -3.40 18.28
N TRP A 142 12.62 -2.33 18.15
CA TRP A 142 12.78 -1.30 19.17
C TRP A 142 11.44 -0.66 19.52
N LEU A 143 10.67 -0.25 18.50
CA LEU A 143 9.32 0.30 18.68
C LEU A 143 8.42 -0.69 19.44
N GLY A 144 8.39 -1.97 19.01
CA GLY A 144 7.61 -3.02 19.67
C GLY A 144 8.00 -3.21 21.14
N GLY A 145 9.28 -3.08 21.48
CA GLY A 145 9.79 -3.19 22.84
C GLY A 145 9.23 -2.14 23.82
N HIS A 146 8.64 -1.04 23.34
CA HIS A 146 7.94 -0.08 24.19
C HIS A 146 6.55 -0.56 24.64
N PHE A 147 5.98 -1.56 23.97
CA PHE A 147 4.61 -2.03 24.19
C PHE A 147 4.52 -3.45 24.75
N THR A 148 5.65 -4.18 24.82
CA THR A 148 5.67 -5.55 25.37
C THR A 148 6.96 -5.83 26.13
N LYS A 149 6.93 -6.85 26.98
CA LYS A 149 8.11 -7.39 27.67
C LYS A 149 8.73 -8.60 26.96
N GLU A 150 8.24 -8.94 25.78
CA GLU A 150 8.80 -9.99 24.95
C GLU A 150 10.25 -9.69 24.57
N THR A 151 11.05 -10.73 24.40
CA THR A 151 12.46 -10.62 23.97
C THR A 151 12.71 -11.30 22.63
N ASP A 152 11.75 -12.10 22.18
CA ASP A 152 11.80 -12.73 20.85
C ASP A 152 11.68 -11.68 19.75
N ARG A 153 12.64 -11.67 18.83
CA ARG A 153 12.75 -10.66 17.79
C ARG A 153 11.53 -10.65 16.85
N ARG A 154 10.98 -11.83 16.52
CA ARG A 154 9.79 -11.93 15.67
C ARG A 154 8.56 -11.35 16.37
N LYS A 155 8.38 -11.63 17.65
CA LYS A 155 7.28 -11.08 18.43
C LYS A 155 7.40 -9.58 18.59
N LEU A 156 8.59 -9.06 18.89
CA LEU A 156 8.86 -7.62 18.94
C LEU A 156 8.50 -6.92 17.62
N PHE A 157 8.93 -7.51 16.51
CA PHE A 157 8.61 -7.00 15.18
C PHE A 157 7.10 -6.95 14.93
N LEU A 158 6.36 -8.02 15.24
CA LEU A 158 4.91 -8.07 15.05
C LEU A 158 4.19 -7.02 15.90
N VAL A 159 4.58 -6.85 17.18
CA VAL A 159 4.01 -5.81 18.05
C VAL A 159 4.34 -4.42 17.51
N GLY A 160 5.57 -4.18 17.04
CA GLY A 160 5.95 -2.91 16.42
C GLY A 160 5.11 -2.58 15.19
N MET A 161 4.92 -3.54 14.29
CA MET A 161 4.10 -3.37 13.09
C MET A 161 2.62 -3.13 13.43
N GLU A 162 2.09 -3.82 14.44
CA GLU A 162 0.72 -3.60 14.91
C GLU A 162 0.53 -2.16 15.41
N HIS A 163 1.48 -1.64 16.20
CA HIS A 163 1.42 -0.25 16.68
C HIS A 163 1.62 0.79 15.58
N ILE A 164 2.46 0.52 14.57
CA ILE A 164 2.52 1.33 13.35
C ILE A 164 1.15 1.40 12.70
N HIS A 165 0.52 0.25 12.48
CA HIS A 165 -0.80 0.18 11.85
C HIS A 165 -1.88 0.93 12.65
N LEU A 166 -1.89 0.80 13.97
CA LEU A 166 -2.83 1.52 14.84
C LEU A 166 -2.61 3.03 14.80
N GLN A 167 -1.36 3.49 14.85
CA GLN A 167 -1.01 4.92 14.73
C GLN A 167 -1.46 5.47 13.38
N GLU A 168 -1.19 4.76 12.29
CA GLU A 168 -1.58 5.19 10.95
C GLU A 168 -3.11 5.23 10.77
N ARG A 169 -3.83 4.29 11.38
CA ARG A 169 -5.30 4.34 11.40
C ARG A 169 -5.83 5.56 12.15
N ALA A 170 -5.21 5.93 13.27
CA ALA A 170 -5.56 7.14 14.01
C ALA A 170 -5.31 8.40 13.17
N LEU A 171 -4.17 8.48 12.47
CA LEU A 171 -3.86 9.60 11.56
C LEU A 171 -4.82 9.63 10.37
N LEU A 172 -5.19 8.47 9.81
CA LEU A 172 -6.18 8.38 8.74
C LEU A 172 -7.54 8.88 9.21
N TYR A 173 -7.98 8.46 10.40
CA TYR A 173 -9.23 8.95 11.00
C TYR A 173 -9.19 10.47 11.18
N THR A 174 -8.10 10.99 11.75
CA THR A 174 -7.90 12.45 11.90
C THR A 174 -7.95 13.17 10.55
N MET A 175 -7.34 12.62 9.52
CA MET A 175 -7.36 13.21 8.18
C MET A 175 -8.78 13.26 7.59
N LEU A 176 -9.58 12.23 7.81
CA LEU A 176 -10.94 12.14 7.27
C LEU A 176 -11.94 12.96 8.08
N GLU A 177 -11.89 12.89 9.42
CA GLU A 177 -12.86 13.51 10.33
C GLU A 177 -12.43 14.88 10.87
N GLY A 178 -11.11 15.13 10.93
CA GLY A 178 -10.56 16.37 11.48
C GLY A 178 -10.30 16.32 12.99
N THR A 179 -10.07 17.51 13.53
CA THR A 179 -9.88 17.78 14.97
C THR A 179 -10.75 18.98 15.37
N ASP A 180 -10.63 19.41 16.61
CA ASP A 180 -11.22 20.69 17.08
C ASP A 180 -10.62 21.92 16.41
N LYS A 181 -9.45 21.80 15.75
CA LYS A 181 -8.73 22.90 15.09
C LYS A 181 -8.87 22.90 13.56
N ALA A 182 -9.11 21.75 12.94
CA ALA A 182 -9.15 21.61 11.49
C ALA A 182 -10.28 20.65 11.06
N ALA A 183 -11.11 21.09 10.11
CA ALA A 183 -12.14 20.24 9.50
C ALA A 183 -11.47 19.11 8.70
N GLY A 184 -11.94 17.87 8.85
CA GLY A 184 -11.48 16.73 8.08
C GLY A 184 -11.90 16.78 6.61
N LEU A 185 -11.25 15.97 5.77
CA LEU A 185 -11.53 15.96 4.33
C LEU A 185 -13.00 15.74 3.98
N ARG A 186 -13.71 14.93 4.76
CA ARG A 186 -15.16 14.67 4.60
C ARG A 186 -16.03 15.89 4.87
N HIS A 187 -15.50 16.89 5.56
CA HIS A 187 -16.23 18.04 6.08
C HIS A 187 -15.80 19.37 5.44
N ILE A 188 -14.83 19.34 4.50
CA ILE A 188 -14.41 20.53 3.75
C ILE A 188 -15.28 20.63 2.49
N PRO A 189 -16.09 21.69 2.31
CA PRO A 189 -16.87 21.88 1.09
C PRO A 189 -15.99 21.89 -0.16
N GLY A 190 -16.44 21.24 -1.23
CA GLY A 190 -15.70 21.16 -2.49
C GLY A 190 -14.56 20.12 -2.48
N VAL A 191 -14.35 19.39 -1.40
CA VAL A 191 -13.40 18.27 -1.32
C VAL A 191 -14.12 16.94 -1.45
N HIS A 192 -13.59 16.04 -2.26
CA HIS A 192 -14.11 14.70 -2.50
C HIS A 192 -13.06 13.66 -2.10
N VAL A 193 -13.40 12.80 -1.15
CA VAL A 193 -12.60 11.61 -0.82
C VAL A 193 -13.07 10.48 -1.73
N TYR A 194 -12.16 9.95 -2.56
CA TYR A 194 -12.47 8.87 -3.49
C TYR A 194 -12.32 7.50 -2.81
N VAL A 195 -13.20 6.55 -3.18
CA VAL A 195 -13.24 5.22 -2.58
C VAL A 195 -13.31 5.34 -1.05
N ASP A 196 -14.16 6.23 -0.59
CA ASP A 196 -14.35 6.46 0.84
C ASP A 196 -15.18 5.34 1.47
N THR A 197 -14.69 4.80 2.58
CA THR A 197 -15.35 3.73 3.35
C THR A 197 -15.37 4.10 4.83
N GLU A 198 -16.45 3.72 5.53
CA GLU A 198 -16.54 3.93 6.98
C GLU A 198 -15.56 3.04 7.76
N ASP A 199 -15.41 1.80 7.30
CA ASP A 199 -14.47 0.84 7.91
C ASP A 199 -13.03 1.10 7.43
N LEU A 200 -12.22 1.68 8.32
CA LEU A 200 -10.82 1.98 8.07
C LEU A 200 -9.87 0.79 8.33
N THR A 201 -10.40 -0.37 8.75
CA THR A 201 -9.56 -1.56 9.02
C THR A 201 -8.97 -2.18 7.76
N HIS A 202 -9.59 -1.92 6.61
CA HIS A 202 -9.16 -2.39 5.30
C HIS A 202 -8.51 -1.28 4.45
N ARG A 203 -7.83 -0.33 5.11
CA ARG A 203 -7.18 0.79 4.44
C ARG A 203 -5.83 1.12 5.07
N ASP A 204 -4.79 1.18 4.25
CA ASP A 204 -3.51 1.79 4.60
C ASP A 204 -3.64 3.31 4.65
N LEU A 205 -2.68 4.00 5.27
CA LEU A 205 -2.67 5.46 5.42
C LEU A 205 -2.40 6.14 4.07
N ILE A 206 -3.34 5.98 3.15
CA ILE A 206 -3.32 6.60 1.82
C ILE A 206 -4.73 7.07 1.50
N VAL A 207 -4.85 8.33 1.09
CA VAL A 207 -6.11 8.93 0.64
C VAL A 207 -5.97 9.41 -0.79
N ALA A 208 -6.93 9.01 -1.63
CA ALA A 208 -7.17 9.59 -2.94
C ALA A 208 -8.29 10.61 -2.81
N MET A 209 -8.05 11.85 -3.25
CA MET A 209 -9.03 12.93 -3.12
C MET A 209 -8.98 13.87 -4.33
N GLY A 210 -9.99 14.72 -4.44
CA GLY A 210 -10.07 15.81 -5.39
C GLY A 210 -10.62 17.06 -4.77
N ILE A 211 -10.39 18.20 -5.43
CA ILE A 211 -11.01 19.50 -5.10
C ILE A 211 -11.77 19.94 -6.34
N ASP A 212 -12.96 20.52 -6.17
CA ASP A 212 -13.78 21.03 -7.26
C ASP A 212 -13.06 22.10 -8.07
N ASP A 213 -13.39 22.19 -9.34
CA ASP A 213 -13.00 23.25 -10.27
C ASP A 213 -11.49 23.47 -10.44
N VAL A 214 -10.64 22.51 -10.02
CA VAL A 214 -9.19 22.59 -10.20
C VAL A 214 -8.61 21.35 -10.87
N ASP A 215 -7.70 21.60 -11.82
CA ASP A 215 -6.87 20.54 -12.39
C ASP A 215 -5.92 19.95 -11.34
N MET A 216 -5.73 18.63 -11.35
CA MET A 216 -4.93 17.91 -10.34
C MET A 216 -3.47 18.36 -10.31
N THR A 217 -2.87 18.63 -11.47
CA THR A 217 -1.48 19.10 -11.58
C THR A 217 -1.33 20.46 -10.95
N LYS A 218 -2.23 21.39 -11.31
CA LYS A 218 -2.25 22.73 -10.73
C LYS A 218 -2.46 22.68 -9.21
N CYS A 219 -3.36 21.82 -8.74
CA CYS A 219 -3.63 21.67 -7.31
C CYS A 219 -2.38 21.19 -6.55
N VAL A 220 -1.63 20.21 -7.09
CA VAL A 220 -0.37 19.72 -6.51
C VAL A 220 0.68 20.83 -6.43
N GLU A 221 0.79 21.68 -7.46
CA GLU A 221 1.70 22.84 -7.45
C GLU A 221 1.32 23.83 -6.35
N GLU A 222 0.03 24.08 -6.14
CA GLU A 222 -0.46 25.00 -5.11
C GLU A 222 -0.22 24.46 -3.68
N TYR A 223 -0.37 23.15 -3.46
CA TYR A 223 0.04 22.50 -2.23
C TYR A 223 1.54 22.69 -1.96
N GLN A 224 2.37 22.47 -2.97
CA GLN A 224 3.83 22.60 -2.85
C GLN A 224 4.26 24.03 -2.51
N LYS A 225 3.61 25.05 -3.09
CA LYS A 225 3.86 26.47 -2.74
C LYS A 225 3.55 26.78 -1.29
N ARG A 226 2.65 26.01 -0.65
CA ARG A 226 2.26 26.14 0.76
C ARG A 226 3.00 25.19 1.69
N GLY A 227 4.08 24.55 1.18
CA GLY A 227 4.94 23.67 1.98
C GLY A 227 4.39 22.25 2.19
N VAL A 228 3.29 21.87 1.53
CA VAL A 228 2.70 20.54 1.61
C VAL A 228 3.03 19.74 0.36
N THR A 229 3.56 18.53 0.51
CA THR A 229 3.91 17.65 -0.59
C THR A 229 2.86 16.56 -0.78
N VAL A 230 2.16 16.61 -1.90
CA VAL A 230 1.21 15.61 -2.37
C VAL A 230 1.53 15.24 -3.82
N PHE A 231 0.90 14.21 -4.37
CA PHE A 231 1.17 13.76 -5.73
C PHE A 231 -0.11 13.48 -6.50
N GLU A 232 -0.16 13.90 -7.74
CA GLU A 232 -1.22 13.51 -8.66
C GLU A 232 -1.11 12.05 -9.11
N ARG A 233 -2.23 11.44 -9.40
CA ARG A 233 -2.36 10.14 -10.04
C ARG A 233 -3.42 10.25 -11.13
N VAL A 234 -2.98 10.29 -12.38
CA VAL A 234 -3.84 10.61 -13.53
C VAL A 234 -3.84 9.46 -14.54
N ASN A 235 -4.92 9.35 -15.31
CA ASN A 235 -5.08 8.31 -16.31
C ASN A 235 -4.21 8.50 -17.58
N SER A 236 -3.61 9.66 -17.76
CA SER A 236 -2.57 9.90 -18.79
C SER A 236 -1.24 9.19 -18.44
N SER A 237 -1.01 8.83 -17.17
CA SER A 237 0.16 8.07 -16.75
C SER A 237 -0.09 6.56 -16.86
N VAL A 238 0.77 5.86 -17.59
CA VAL A 238 0.71 4.39 -17.74
C VAL A 238 0.75 3.63 -16.41
N TYR A 239 1.37 4.23 -15.39
CA TYR A 239 1.49 3.63 -14.05
C TYR A 239 0.24 3.78 -13.18
N SER A 240 -0.60 4.77 -13.46
CA SER A 240 -1.81 5.08 -12.67
C SER A 240 -3.09 4.71 -13.39
N LYS A 241 -3.06 4.71 -14.72
CA LYS A 241 -4.24 4.62 -15.60
C LYS A 241 -5.22 3.53 -15.16
N ARG A 242 -4.76 2.28 -15.06
CA ARG A 242 -5.65 1.15 -14.78
C ARG A 242 -6.34 1.23 -13.43
N ILE A 243 -5.64 1.76 -12.41
CA ILE A 243 -6.19 1.89 -11.06
C ILE A 243 -7.21 3.02 -11.02
N VAL A 244 -6.84 4.18 -11.58
CA VAL A 244 -7.69 5.37 -11.61
C VAL A 244 -8.98 5.08 -12.40
N GLU A 245 -8.86 4.54 -13.61
CA GLU A 245 -10.01 4.16 -14.44
C GLU A 245 -10.83 3.02 -13.83
N GLY A 246 -10.18 2.07 -13.14
CA GLY A 246 -10.85 0.95 -12.47
C GLY A 246 -11.80 1.38 -11.35
N VAL A 247 -11.57 2.55 -10.76
CA VAL A 247 -12.47 3.16 -9.77
C VAL A 247 -13.31 4.32 -10.34
N GLY A 248 -13.36 4.42 -11.68
CA GLY A 248 -14.22 5.38 -12.39
C GLY A 248 -13.72 6.83 -12.39
N LEU A 249 -12.42 7.05 -12.15
CA LEU A 249 -11.82 8.38 -12.08
C LEU A 249 -10.94 8.66 -13.30
N THR A 250 -10.71 9.95 -13.56
CA THR A 250 -9.69 10.42 -14.50
C THR A 250 -8.39 10.83 -13.82
N GLY A 251 -8.47 11.16 -12.53
CA GLY A 251 -7.34 11.55 -11.70
C GLY A 251 -7.71 11.67 -10.23
N ALA A 252 -6.69 11.72 -9.39
CA ALA A 252 -6.80 11.97 -7.95
C ALA A 252 -5.52 12.63 -7.44
N ILE A 253 -5.63 13.41 -6.40
CA ILE A 253 -4.52 13.81 -5.55
C ILE A 253 -4.32 12.68 -4.53
N ARG A 254 -3.11 12.16 -4.43
CA ARG A 254 -2.75 11.14 -3.47
C ARG A 254 -2.00 11.74 -2.29
N VAL A 255 -2.52 11.51 -1.11
CA VAL A 255 -1.94 11.90 0.18
C VAL A 255 -1.54 10.63 0.93
N SER A 256 -0.31 10.54 1.38
CA SER A 256 0.23 9.31 1.99
C SER A 256 1.26 9.65 3.07
N PRO A 257 0.82 10.11 4.24
CA PRO A 257 1.70 10.24 5.40
C PRO A 257 2.15 8.88 5.91
N MET A 258 2.97 8.87 6.96
CA MET A 258 3.47 7.66 7.60
C MET A 258 3.28 7.79 9.12
N HIS A 259 3.45 6.69 9.84
CA HIS A 259 3.28 6.65 11.30
C HIS A 259 4.15 7.64 12.10
N CYS A 260 5.22 8.18 11.50
CA CYS A 260 6.08 9.19 12.13
C CYS A 260 5.55 10.63 11.99
N HIS A 261 4.48 10.86 11.22
CA HIS A 261 3.81 12.14 11.20
C HIS A 261 2.98 12.35 12.46
N THR A 262 2.79 13.61 12.81
CA THR A 262 2.02 14.01 13.99
C THR A 262 0.60 14.44 13.61
N VAL A 263 -0.25 14.64 14.60
CA VAL A 263 -1.57 15.22 14.39
C VAL A 263 -1.46 16.65 13.84
N GLU A 264 -0.46 17.40 14.28
CA GLU A 264 -0.19 18.76 13.80
C GLU A 264 0.18 18.79 12.30
N ASP A 265 0.93 17.79 11.82
CA ASP A 265 1.20 17.65 10.38
C ASP A 265 -0.09 17.44 9.58
N ILE A 266 -1.01 16.63 10.11
CA ILE A 266 -2.33 16.40 9.49
C ILE A 266 -3.19 17.67 9.56
N GLU A 267 -3.21 18.38 10.68
CA GLU A 267 -3.93 19.65 10.83
C GLU A 267 -3.44 20.69 9.82
N GLU A 268 -2.12 20.80 9.61
CA GLU A 268 -1.54 21.71 8.62
C GLU A 268 -1.95 21.33 7.19
N TYR A 269 -1.90 20.04 6.85
CA TYR A 269 -2.41 19.55 5.57
C TYR A 269 -3.90 19.89 5.37
N LEU A 270 -4.74 19.67 6.38
CA LEU A 270 -6.17 19.99 6.32
C LEU A 270 -6.44 21.49 6.19
N ARG A 271 -5.67 22.32 6.90
CA ARG A 271 -5.73 23.78 6.81
C ARG A 271 -5.46 24.25 5.36
N VAL A 272 -4.36 23.75 4.78
CA VAL A 272 -3.99 24.09 3.39
C VAL A 272 -5.05 23.57 2.41
N THR A 273 -5.60 22.38 2.62
CA THR A 273 -6.66 21.81 1.78
C THR A 273 -7.90 22.69 1.78
N LYS A 274 -8.32 23.16 2.96
CA LYS A 274 -9.47 24.06 3.10
C LYS A 274 -9.23 25.40 2.37
N GLU A 275 -8.05 26.01 2.55
CA GLU A 275 -7.70 27.25 1.85
C GLU A 275 -7.77 27.10 0.33
N LEU A 276 -7.24 25.99 -0.21
CA LEU A 276 -7.29 25.70 -1.65
C LEU A 276 -8.73 25.49 -2.12
N ALA A 277 -9.55 24.74 -1.39
CA ALA A 277 -10.94 24.52 -1.74
C ALA A 277 -11.72 25.85 -1.78
N GLU A 278 -11.52 26.74 -0.80
CA GLU A 278 -12.12 28.08 -0.76
C GLU A 278 -11.62 29.01 -1.87
N GLU A 279 -10.36 28.88 -2.29
CA GLU A 279 -9.76 29.66 -3.38
C GLU A 279 -10.29 29.25 -4.75
N PHE A 280 -10.43 27.95 -5.01
CA PHE A 280 -10.90 27.44 -6.29
C PHE A 280 -12.43 27.49 -6.46
N ALA A 281 -13.18 27.56 -5.38
CA ALA A 281 -14.64 27.75 -5.40
C ALA A 281 -15.08 29.16 -5.88
N LYS A 282 -14.16 30.08 -6.17
CA LYS A 282 -14.41 31.47 -6.66
C LYS A 282 -14.32 31.55 -8.16
#